data_9796412d99c69978210ee1848622e290
#
_entry.id   9796412d99c69978210ee1848622e290
#
_cell.length_a   1.000
_cell.length_b   1.000
_cell.length_c   1.000
_cell.angle_alpha   90.00
_cell.angle_beta   90.00
_cell.angle_gamma   90.00
#
_symmetry.space_group_name_H-M   'P 1'
#
loop_
_entity.id
_entity.type
_entity.pdbx_description
1 polymer ?
#
loop_
_entity_poly.entity_id
_entity_poly.type
_entity_poly.pdbx_seq_one_letter_code
_entity_poly.pdbx_strand_id
1 'polypeptide(L)'
;NLMLSIDILPIPTTEAVRDMQQRIMGVESDITRWQQRQNNRNNFTAAIPYELEQLRAENREFLDDLSSRDQRMIHGNITLVHIADTLDQLNADTEALQSIGQERACQFSILRYQQEDGLNTALPYGLRRITTTRTLTTESAAVLMPFRVQEIQDAGGIYCGVNAVSRNLLICNRK
;
A
#
# COMPACT_ATOMS: atom_id res chain seq x y z
N ASN A 1 -18.50 12.16 -2.68
CA ASN A 1 -17.66 11.76 -3.81
C ASN A 1 -16.29 11.31 -3.29
N LEU A 2 -15.88 10.08 -3.63
CA LEU A 2 -14.59 9.48 -3.22
C LEU A 2 -13.81 9.10 -4.47
N MET A 3 -12.52 9.45 -4.51
CA MET A 3 -11.58 9.06 -5.53
C MET A 3 -10.43 8.30 -4.90
N LEU A 4 -10.06 7.17 -5.46
CA LEU A 4 -8.91 6.34 -5.08
C LEU A 4 -7.87 6.40 -6.19
N SER A 5 -6.64 6.76 -5.84
CA SER A 5 -5.48 6.68 -6.71
C SER A 5 -4.47 5.70 -6.14
N ILE A 6 -3.89 4.87 -7.00
CA ILE A 6 -2.83 3.93 -6.66
C ILE A 6 -1.65 4.25 -7.55
N ASP A 7 -0.57 4.76 -6.96
CA ASP A 7 0.67 5.05 -7.65
C ASP A 7 1.64 3.89 -7.46
N ILE A 8 2.15 3.34 -8.54
CA ILE A 8 3.10 2.23 -8.53
C ILE A 8 4.39 2.66 -9.21
N LEU A 9 5.50 2.60 -8.49
CA LEU A 9 6.84 2.87 -8.99
C LEU A 9 7.67 1.58 -8.98
N PRO A 10 7.94 0.98 -10.13
CA PRO A 10 8.84 -0.16 -10.23
C PRO A 10 10.28 0.22 -9.87
N ILE A 11 10.98 -0.65 -9.16
CA ILE A 11 12.38 -0.47 -8.79
C ILE A 11 13.22 -1.50 -9.54
N PRO A 12 14.38 -1.10 -10.11
CA PRO A 12 15.30 -2.06 -10.74
C PRO A 12 15.71 -3.16 -9.76
N THR A 13 15.70 -4.41 -10.19
CA THR A 13 15.99 -5.57 -9.31
C THR A 13 17.34 -5.45 -8.62
N THR A 14 18.36 -4.92 -9.31
CA THR A 14 19.70 -4.70 -8.73
C THR A 14 19.68 -3.70 -7.57
N GLU A 15 18.87 -2.66 -7.67
CA GLU A 15 18.70 -1.66 -6.60
C GLU A 15 17.87 -2.25 -5.45
N ALA A 16 16.81 -2.98 -5.76
CA ALA A 16 15.97 -3.68 -4.79
C ALA A 16 16.77 -4.66 -3.93
N VAL A 17 17.58 -5.51 -4.56
CA VAL A 17 18.44 -6.47 -3.86
C VAL A 17 19.44 -5.76 -2.95
N ARG A 18 20.06 -4.68 -3.44
CA ARG A 18 21.01 -3.90 -2.64
C ARG A 18 20.31 -3.25 -1.42
N ASP A 19 19.14 -2.69 -1.59
CA ASP A 19 18.37 -2.08 -0.51
C ASP A 19 18.00 -3.12 0.55
N MET A 20 17.53 -4.30 0.13
CA MET A 20 17.21 -5.38 1.05
C MET A 20 18.43 -5.92 1.79
N GLN A 21 19.57 -6.04 1.13
CA GLN A 21 20.83 -6.42 1.77
C GLN A 21 21.26 -5.41 2.83
N GLN A 22 21.10 -4.10 2.56
CA GLN A 22 21.39 -3.06 3.53
C GLN A 22 20.45 -3.12 4.74
N ARG A 23 19.15 -3.38 4.53
CA ARG A 23 18.19 -3.57 5.62
C ARG A 23 18.54 -4.77 6.49
N ILE A 24 18.90 -5.90 5.88
CA ILE A 24 19.33 -7.10 6.62
C ILE A 24 20.58 -6.78 7.45
N MET A 25 21.58 -6.11 6.89
CA MET A 25 22.79 -5.70 7.63
C MET A 25 22.45 -4.77 8.79
N GLY A 26 21.49 -3.86 8.62
CA GLY A 26 20.97 -3.01 9.69
C GLY A 26 20.41 -3.81 10.86
N VAL A 27 19.51 -4.75 10.56
CA VAL A 27 18.91 -5.63 11.59
C VAL A 27 19.94 -6.50 12.30
N GLU A 28 20.90 -7.09 11.56
CA GLU A 28 22.01 -7.88 12.16
C GLU A 28 22.88 -7.01 13.08
N SER A 29 23.12 -5.75 12.70
CA SER A 29 23.84 -4.79 13.55
C SER A 29 23.05 -4.49 14.84
N ASP A 30 21.75 -4.33 14.74
CA ASP A 30 20.89 -4.06 15.92
C ASP A 30 20.82 -5.28 16.86
N ILE A 31 20.74 -6.48 16.30
CA ILE A 31 20.83 -7.74 17.07
C ILE A 31 22.19 -7.81 17.79
N THR A 32 23.28 -7.53 17.10
CA THR A 32 24.63 -7.55 17.68
C THR A 32 24.76 -6.54 18.81
N ARG A 33 24.26 -5.30 18.62
CA ARG A 33 24.27 -4.25 19.66
C ARG A 33 23.41 -4.66 20.86
N TRP A 34 22.29 -5.33 20.63
CA TRP A 34 21.44 -5.84 21.69
C TRP A 34 22.16 -6.92 22.49
N GLN A 35 22.79 -7.90 21.83
CA GLN A 35 23.57 -8.96 22.47
C GLN A 35 24.74 -8.40 23.30
N GLN A 36 25.49 -7.43 22.76
CA GLN A 36 26.55 -6.76 23.50
C GLN A 36 26.05 -6.08 24.76
N ARG A 37 24.87 -5.42 24.70
CA ARG A 37 24.25 -4.81 25.89
C ARG A 37 23.86 -5.84 26.93
N GLN A 38 23.37 -7.02 26.53
CA GLN A 38 23.03 -8.10 27.46
C GLN A 38 24.29 -8.72 28.08
N ASN A 39 25.32 -8.95 27.28
CA ASN A 39 26.59 -9.47 27.76
C ASN A 39 27.23 -8.53 28.82
N ASN A 40 27.19 -7.23 28.57
CA ASN A 40 27.68 -6.23 29.54
C ASN A 40 26.89 -6.21 30.86
N ARG A 41 25.66 -6.75 30.85
CA ARG A 41 24.81 -6.92 32.04
C ARG A 41 24.93 -8.32 32.66
N ASN A 42 25.90 -9.12 32.20
CA ASN A 42 26.08 -10.52 32.60
C ASN A 42 24.87 -11.44 32.34
N ASN A 43 24.02 -11.06 31.35
CA ASN A 43 22.87 -11.84 30.96
C ASN A 43 23.13 -12.56 29.62
N PHE A 44 23.95 -13.63 29.66
CA PHE A 44 24.42 -14.38 28.52
C PHE A 44 23.35 -15.30 27.89
N THR A 45 22.25 -15.55 28.59
CA THR A 45 21.17 -16.43 28.14
C THR A 45 19.96 -15.67 27.60
N ALA A 46 20.07 -14.34 27.46
CA ALA A 46 18.98 -13.53 26.97
C ALA A 46 18.62 -13.89 25.50
N ALA A 47 17.39 -14.32 25.29
CA ALA A 47 16.89 -14.57 23.95
C ALA A 47 16.74 -13.24 23.16
N ILE A 48 17.03 -13.29 21.86
CA ILE A 48 16.82 -12.12 20.97
C ILE A 48 15.35 -11.70 21.04
N PRO A 49 15.04 -10.39 21.10
CA PRO A 49 13.66 -9.91 21.05
C PRO A 49 12.93 -10.44 19.82
N TYR A 50 11.72 -10.94 20.03
CA TYR A 50 10.88 -11.51 18.97
C TYR A 50 10.73 -10.55 17.78
N GLU A 51 10.59 -9.26 18.03
CA GLU A 51 10.44 -8.22 17.00
C GLU A 51 11.65 -8.16 16.04
N LEU A 52 12.88 -8.26 16.60
CA LEU A 52 14.10 -8.25 15.77
C LEU A 52 14.26 -9.54 14.99
N GLU A 53 13.87 -10.67 15.56
CA GLU A 53 13.93 -11.96 14.89
C GLU A 53 12.89 -12.06 13.78
N GLN A 54 11.68 -11.56 14.02
CA GLN A 54 10.63 -11.45 13.01
C GLN A 54 11.07 -10.54 11.86
N LEU A 55 11.57 -9.33 12.15
CA LEU A 55 12.04 -8.38 11.14
C LEU A 55 13.18 -8.97 10.29
N ARG A 56 14.08 -9.73 10.91
CA ARG A 56 15.15 -10.45 10.22
C ARG A 56 14.60 -11.52 9.28
N ALA A 57 13.62 -12.30 9.73
CA ALA A 57 12.98 -13.35 8.95
C ALA A 57 12.22 -12.74 7.74
N GLU A 58 11.42 -11.71 7.96
CA GLU A 58 10.67 -11.00 6.91
C GLU A 58 11.59 -10.42 5.83
N ASN A 59 12.69 -9.76 6.23
CA ASN A 59 13.64 -9.20 5.26
C ASN A 59 14.37 -10.28 4.45
N ARG A 60 14.67 -11.44 5.04
CA ARG A 60 15.27 -12.56 4.33
C ARG A 60 14.29 -13.21 3.36
N GLU A 61 13.05 -13.42 3.77
CA GLU A 61 12.00 -13.95 2.90
C GLU A 61 11.78 -13.01 1.71
N PHE A 62 11.72 -11.70 1.95
CA PHE A 62 11.58 -10.72 0.87
C PHE A 62 12.77 -10.77 -0.12
N LEU A 63 13.99 -10.92 0.38
CA LEU A 63 15.17 -11.06 -0.48
C LEU A 63 15.12 -12.35 -1.30
N ASP A 64 14.64 -13.45 -0.71
CA ASP A 64 14.46 -14.73 -1.40
C ASP A 64 13.39 -14.62 -2.49
N ASP A 65 12.29 -13.95 -2.23
CA ASP A 65 11.25 -13.66 -3.21
C ASP A 65 11.79 -12.90 -4.42
N LEU A 66 12.64 -11.90 -4.19
CA LEU A 66 13.29 -11.13 -5.27
C LEU A 66 14.28 -11.94 -6.08
N SER A 67 14.95 -12.92 -5.43
CA SER A 67 16.07 -13.66 -6.04
C SER A 67 15.64 -14.96 -6.71
N SER A 68 14.67 -15.67 -6.12
CA SER A 68 14.28 -17.03 -6.52
C SER A 68 12.89 -17.12 -7.14
N ARG A 69 11.95 -16.22 -6.78
CA ARG A 69 10.55 -16.30 -7.22
C ARG A 69 10.17 -15.31 -8.33
N ASP A 70 11.15 -14.67 -8.98
CA ASP A 70 10.94 -13.66 -10.03
C ASP A 70 10.01 -12.51 -9.61
N GLN A 71 9.91 -12.25 -8.30
CA GLN A 71 9.17 -11.11 -7.77
C GLN A 71 9.97 -9.83 -8.00
N ARG A 72 9.27 -8.72 -8.19
CA ARG A 72 9.90 -7.40 -8.29
C ARG A 72 9.47 -6.51 -7.13
N MET A 73 10.40 -5.70 -6.66
CA MET A 73 10.11 -4.67 -5.68
C MET A 73 9.49 -3.46 -6.37
N ILE A 74 8.44 -2.96 -5.76
CA ILE A 74 7.77 -1.75 -6.19
C ILE A 74 7.54 -0.84 -4.98
N HIS A 75 7.55 0.45 -5.21
CA HIS A 75 7.04 1.42 -4.25
C HIS A 75 5.60 1.76 -4.62
N GLY A 76 4.68 1.53 -3.70
CA GLY A 76 3.27 1.83 -3.84
C GLY A 76 2.85 2.97 -2.92
N ASN A 77 1.97 3.84 -3.41
CA ASN A 77 1.24 4.81 -2.63
C ASN A 77 -0.24 4.74 -2.97
N ILE A 78 -1.09 4.75 -1.95
CA ILE A 78 -2.55 4.76 -2.10
C ILE A 78 -3.06 6.07 -1.53
N THR A 79 -3.63 6.90 -2.38
CA THR A 79 -4.19 8.19 -2.01
C THR A 79 -5.70 8.17 -2.16
N LEU A 80 -6.40 8.52 -1.07
CA LEU A 80 -7.85 8.72 -1.05
C LEU A 80 -8.14 10.21 -1.05
N VAL A 81 -8.96 10.67 -1.98
CA VAL A 81 -9.47 12.04 -2.02
C VAL A 81 -10.98 12.00 -1.92
N HIS A 82 -11.54 12.68 -0.95
CA HIS A 82 -12.98 12.86 -0.85
C HIS A 82 -13.34 14.35 -0.75
N ILE A 83 -14.52 14.68 -1.24
CA ILE A 83 -15.03 16.04 -1.33
C ILE A 83 -16.42 16.06 -0.73
N ALA A 84 -16.68 17.04 0.11
CA ALA A 84 -17.99 17.30 0.71
C ALA A 84 -18.38 18.77 0.56
N ASP A 85 -19.67 19.08 0.67
CA ASP A 85 -20.19 20.43 0.49
C ASP A 85 -19.96 21.31 1.73
N THR A 86 -19.85 20.70 2.92
CA THR A 86 -19.63 21.40 4.18
C THR A 86 -18.44 20.79 4.94
N LEU A 87 -17.79 21.62 5.78
CA LEU A 87 -16.67 21.19 6.60
C LEU A 87 -17.07 20.12 7.62
N ASP A 88 -18.27 20.26 8.20
CA ASP A 88 -18.75 19.30 9.20
C ASP A 88 -18.98 17.92 8.57
N GLN A 89 -19.56 17.89 7.37
CA GLN A 89 -19.72 16.65 6.61
C GLN A 89 -18.35 16.05 6.22
N LEU A 90 -17.40 16.90 5.79
CA LEU A 90 -16.04 16.45 5.46
C LEU A 90 -15.37 15.78 6.64
N ASN A 91 -15.48 16.35 7.84
CA ASN A 91 -14.91 15.79 9.05
C ASN A 91 -15.59 14.47 9.43
N ALA A 92 -16.91 14.42 9.40
CA ALA A 92 -17.68 13.22 9.70
C ALA A 92 -17.33 12.07 8.73
N ASP A 93 -17.24 12.35 7.44
CA ASP A 93 -16.86 11.37 6.41
C ASP A 93 -15.41 10.88 6.63
N THR A 94 -14.52 11.79 7.04
CA THR A 94 -13.10 11.43 7.35
C THR A 94 -13.03 10.48 8.54
N GLU A 95 -13.75 10.75 9.62
CA GLU A 95 -13.83 9.89 10.80
C GLU A 95 -14.41 8.51 10.44
N ALA A 96 -15.47 8.48 9.63
CA ALA A 96 -16.07 7.25 9.15
C ALA A 96 -15.09 6.42 8.32
N LEU A 97 -14.35 7.04 7.40
CA LEU A 97 -13.32 6.37 6.60
C LEU A 97 -12.18 5.81 7.47
N GLN A 98 -11.74 6.57 8.47
CA GLN A 98 -10.71 6.10 9.41
C GLN A 98 -11.19 4.91 10.24
N SER A 99 -12.45 4.94 10.71
CA SER A 99 -13.07 3.84 11.45
C SER A 99 -13.15 2.56 10.60
N ILE A 100 -13.64 2.68 9.37
CA ILE A 100 -13.70 1.54 8.42
C ILE A 100 -12.30 1.01 8.13
N GLY A 101 -11.31 1.90 7.98
CA GLY A 101 -9.93 1.50 7.78
C GLY A 101 -9.39 0.68 8.96
N GLN A 102 -9.61 1.15 10.19
CA GLN A 102 -9.18 0.45 11.41
C GLN A 102 -9.83 -0.94 11.54
N GLU A 103 -11.12 -1.06 11.25
CA GLU A 103 -11.82 -2.37 11.24
C GLU A 103 -11.21 -3.36 10.25
N ARG A 104 -10.59 -2.87 9.18
CA ARG A 104 -9.95 -3.67 8.14
C ARG A 104 -8.43 -3.74 8.27
N ALA A 105 -7.88 -3.38 9.43
CA ALA A 105 -6.44 -3.30 9.68
C ALA A 105 -5.67 -2.38 8.71
N CYS A 106 -6.36 -1.40 8.13
CA CYS A 106 -5.78 -0.35 7.29
C CYS A 106 -5.73 0.97 8.07
N GLN A 107 -4.58 1.63 8.06
CA GLN A 107 -4.42 2.92 8.72
C GLN A 107 -4.33 4.02 7.67
N PHE A 108 -5.27 4.97 7.71
CA PHE A 108 -5.25 6.17 6.89
C PHE A 108 -4.65 7.35 7.66
N SER A 109 -3.67 7.99 7.03
CA SER A 109 -3.04 9.22 7.55
C SER A 109 -3.61 10.43 6.81
N ILE A 110 -4.10 11.41 7.54
CA ILE A 110 -4.60 12.65 6.95
C ILE A 110 -3.41 13.51 6.49
N LEU A 111 -3.43 13.94 5.23
CA LEU A 111 -2.44 14.85 4.66
C LEU A 111 -2.71 16.28 5.15
N ARG A 112 -2.24 16.62 6.35
CA ARG A 112 -2.36 17.97 6.89
C ARG A 112 -1.34 18.89 6.22
N TYR A 113 -1.82 20.05 5.69
CA TYR A 113 -1.01 21.02 4.94
C TYR A 113 -0.34 20.50 3.68
N GLN A 114 -0.75 19.32 3.21
CA GLN A 114 -0.26 18.66 1.99
C GLN A 114 -1.43 18.26 1.06
N GLN A 115 -2.59 18.90 1.22
CA GLN A 115 -3.80 18.56 0.47
C GLN A 115 -3.62 18.80 -1.03
N GLU A 116 -2.94 19.90 -1.40
CA GLU A 116 -2.60 20.21 -2.80
C GLU A 116 -1.68 19.14 -3.41
N ASP A 117 -0.64 18.74 -2.68
CA ASP A 117 0.28 17.70 -3.12
C ASP A 117 -0.43 16.34 -3.23
N GLY A 118 -1.33 16.04 -2.29
CA GLY A 118 -2.19 14.84 -2.34
C GLY A 118 -3.10 14.83 -3.55
N LEU A 119 -3.78 15.94 -3.83
CA LEU A 119 -4.66 16.07 -4.98
C LEU A 119 -3.86 15.95 -6.29
N ASN A 120 -2.73 16.63 -6.41
CA ASN A 120 -1.89 16.56 -7.61
C ASN A 120 -1.34 15.13 -7.85
N THR A 121 -1.05 14.39 -6.77
CA THR A 121 -0.65 12.98 -6.87
C THR A 121 -1.80 12.09 -7.30
N ALA A 122 -3.03 12.37 -6.83
CA ALA A 122 -4.19 11.55 -7.14
C ALA A 122 -4.77 11.80 -8.55
N LEU A 123 -4.51 12.96 -9.13
CA LEU A 123 -4.97 13.28 -10.49
C LEU A 123 -4.11 12.57 -11.56
N PRO A 124 -4.70 12.17 -12.71
CA PRO A 124 -4.03 11.39 -13.75
C PRO A 124 -3.05 12.21 -14.60
N TYR A 125 -2.31 13.12 -13.98
CA TYR A 125 -1.29 13.95 -14.66
C TYR A 125 0.12 13.37 -14.59
N GLY A 126 0.30 12.24 -13.87
CA GLY A 126 1.61 11.63 -13.65
C GLY A 126 2.53 12.43 -12.71
N LEU A 127 1.98 13.38 -11.94
CA LEU A 127 2.73 14.16 -10.97
C LEU A 127 2.66 13.46 -9.61
N ARG A 128 3.79 12.95 -9.14
CA ARG A 128 3.91 12.42 -7.78
C ARG A 128 4.56 13.45 -6.86
N ARG A 129 3.75 14.08 -6.01
CA ARG A 129 4.21 15.05 -5.01
C ARG A 129 4.35 14.42 -3.63
N ILE A 130 3.56 13.38 -3.34
CA ILE A 130 3.69 12.63 -2.08
C ILE A 130 4.86 11.65 -2.22
N THR A 131 5.82 11.76 -1.31
CA THR A 131 7.06 10.96 -1.30
C THR A 131 6.95 9.71 -0.42
N THR A 132 5.98 9.69 0.50
CA THR A 132 5.76 8.55 1.39
C THR A 132 5.22 7.37 0.59
N THR A 133 6.01 6.32 0.50
CA THR A 133 5.65 5.10 -0.24
C THR A 133 5.81 3.87 0.64
N ARG A 134 5.07 2.80 0.32
CA ARG A 134 5.23 1.47 0.90
C ARG A 134 5.94 0.56 -0.08
N THR A 135 6.88 -0.22 0.44
CA THR A 135 7.53 -1.28 -0.34
C THR A 135 6.58 -2.47 -0.45
N LEU A 136 6.33 -2.91 -1.67
CA LEU A 136 5.45 -4.03 -2.01
C LEU A 136 6.17 -4.97 -2.98
N THR A 137 5.77 -6.23 -3.00
CA THR A 137 6.11 -7.17 -4.07
C THR A 137 5.09 -7.06 -5.21
N THR A 138 5.44 -7.56 -6.39
CA THR A 138 4.49 -7.66 -7.52
C THR A 138 3.25 -8.47 -7.17
N GLU A 139 3.39 -9.52 -6.36
CA GLU A 139 2.26 -10.33 -5.87
C GLU A 139 1.33 -9.50 -4.98
N SER A 140 1.88 -8.75 -4.02
CA SER A 140 1.10 -7.86 -3.16
C SER A 140 0.38 -6.76 -3.96
N ALA A 141 1.03 -6.22 -5.00
CA ALA A 141 0.42 -5.22 -5.87
C ALA A 141 -0.69 -5.79 -6.75
N ALA A 142 -0.59 -7.05 -7.18
CA ALA A 142 -1.61 -7.70 -7.97
C ALA A 142 -2.96 -7.78 -7.23
N VAL A 143 -2.94 -7.91 -5.90
CA VAL A 143 -4.15 -7.89 -5.06
C VAL A 143 -4.86 -6.52 -5.09
N LEU A 144 -4.11 -5.43 -5.28
CA LEU A 144 -4.67 -4.08 -5.36
C LEU A 144 -5.39 -3.80 -6.69
N MET A 145 -5.20 -4.64 -7.71
CA MET A 145 -5.87 -4.46 -8.99
C MET A 145 -7.34 -4.87 -8.90
N PRO A 146 -8.28 -3.95 -9.12
CA PRO A 146 -9.70 -4.22 -9.01
C PRO A 146 -10.22 -4.94 -10.26
N PHE A 147 -9.70 -6.14 -10.56
CA PHE A 147 -10.26 -6.97 -11.62
C PHE A 147 -11.60 -7.56 -11.20
N ARG A 148 -12.59 -6.69 -11.01
CA ARG A 148 -13.98 -7.10 -10.84
C ARG A 148 -14.70 -6.87 -12.14
N VAL A 149 -15.54 -7.85 -12.51
CA VAL A 149 -16.52 -7.66 -13.57
C VAL A 149 -17.51 -6.61 -13.09
N GLN A 150 -17.44 -5.43 -13.70
CA GLN A 150 -18.38 -4.35 -13.39
C GLN A 150 -19.63 -4.58 -14.21
N GLU A 151 -20.77 -4.76 -13.53
CA GLU A 151 -22.09 -4.78 -14.15
C GLU A 151 -22.66 -3.36 -14.11
N ILE A 152 -23.04 -2.86 -15.27
CA ILE A 152 -23.69 -1.55 -15.38
C ILE A 152 -25.17 -1.82 -15.68
N GLN A 153 -26.03 -1.51 -14.71
CA GLN A 153 -27.49 -1.63 -14.85
C GLN A 153 -28.15 -0.34 -14.38
N ASP A 154 -28.06 0.70 -15.21
CA ASP A 154 -28.70 1.99 -14.91
C ASP A 154 -30.20 1.92 -15.16
N ALA A 155 -31.00 2.36 -14.19
CA ALA A 155 -32.45 2.44 -14.33
C ALA A 155 -32.82 3.41 -15.48
N GLY A 156 -33.59 2.91 -16.47
CA GLY A 156 -33.97 3.69 -17.64
C GLY A 156 -32.85 3.88 -18.67
N GLY A 157 -31.78 3.09 -18.57
CA GLY A 157 -30.67 3.10 -19.53
C GLY A 157 -30.98 2.38 -20.84
N ILE A 158 -30.11 2.56 -21.81
CA ILE A 158 -30.17 1.90 -23.14
C ILE A 158 -29.27 0.66 -23.11
N TYR A 159 -29.69 -0.39 -23.79
CA TYR A 159 -28.87 -1.58 -23.98
C TYR A 159 -27.58 -1.23 -24.75
N CYS A 160 -26.44 -1.44 -24.13
CA CYS A 160 -25.12 -1.13 -24.70
C CYS A 160 -24.39 -2.41 -25.18
N GLY A 161 -24.75 -3.57 -24.68
CA GLY A 161 -24.11 -4.83 -25.05
C GLY A 161 -24.17 -5.88 -23.95
N VAL A 162 -23.34 -6.91 -24.08
CA VAL A 162 -23.18 -8.00 -23.12
C VAL A 162 -21.76 -7.98 -22.58
N ASN A 163 -21.60 -8.11 -21.26
CA ASN A 163 -20.30 -8.23 -20.64
C ASN A 163 -19.59 -9.49 -21.12
N ALA A 164 -18.36 -9.35 -21.62
CA ALA A 164 -17.61 -10.47 -22.20
C ALA A 164 -17.26 -11.58 -21.17
N VAL A 165 -17.19 -11.23 -19.88
CA VAL A 165 -16.81 -12.15 -18.79
C VAL A 165 -18.04 -12.71 -18.09
N SER A 166 -18.93 -11.85 -17.57
CA SER A 166 -20.12 -12.29 -16.82
C SER A 166 -21.29 -12.73 -17.71
N ARG A 167 -21.27 -12.36 -18.99
CA ARG A 167 -22.37 -12.59 -19.95
C ARG A 167 -23.66 -11.86 -19.60
N ASN A 168 -23.65 -10.96 -18.63
CA ASN A 168 -24.81 -10.15 -18.25
C ASN A 168 -24.99 -8.94 -19.16
N LEU A 169 -26.21 -8.44 -19.20
CA LEU A 169 -26.59 -7.29 -20.02
C LEU A 169 -25.96 -6.00 -19.44
N LEU A 170 -25.40 -5.16 -20.30
CA LEU A 170 -24.94 -3.83 -19.95
C LEU A 170 -26.00 -2.81 -20.36
N ILE A 171 -26.56 -2.13 -19.38
CA ILE A 171 -27.58 -1.09 -19.56
C ILE A 171 -26.97 0.23 -19.06
N CYS A 172 -26.69 1.16 -19.96
CA CYS A 172 -26.01 2.41 -19.66
C CYS A 172 -26.95 3.60 -19.84
N ASN A 173 -26.92 4.55 -18.93
CA ASN A 173 -27.62 5.82 -19.07
C ASN A 173 -26.61 6.90 -19.54
N ARG A 174 -26.92 7.58 -20.63
CA ARG A 174 -26.12 8.66 -21.21
C ARG A 174 -26.56 10.04 -20.67
N LYS A 175 -26.72 10.20 -19.38
CA LYS A 175 -26.92 11.54 -18.84
C LYS A 175 -25.59 12.17 -18.46
#